data_59eac08965b8b308d60d82286d92b37f
#
_entry.id   59eac08965b8b308d60d82286d92b37f
#
_cell.length_a   1.000
_cell.length_b   1.000
_cell.length_c   1.000
_cell.angle_alpha   90.00
_cell.angle_beta   90.00
_cell.angle_gamma   90.00
#
_symmetry.space_group_name_H-M   'P 1'
#
loop_
_entity.id
_entity.type
_entity.pdbx_description
1 polymer ?
#
loop_
_entity_poly.entity_id
_entity_poly.type
_entity_poly.pdbx_seq_one_letter_code
_entity_poly.pdbx_strand_id
1 'polypeptide(L)'
;MATYYIGANDEHGQNPFTAGKRTPVMPYLNVPFYENQFNRPTKIKFLEACLRNNFAVYDVKPELTDTSVSTRVTRINRQNLTLLVTFGYNAFGSGTTFNSAQGISTFYSQRNVRPAQSRALAEDVYEQLLQGTNQQGRGVSSLTDVGVLQSVNCVSVLLEPGYMTNFNEAKLMVDPDFQTEVAEETCRGVCLYLGQSYVPRNNTGNYPTLRNGSNGNFVYLLQYILTQNGYNIVVDGSFGANTLNAVTAFQTANGLTADGIVGANTWRTLLVLPPRPTVRQGDRGVYVRYLQQKLTSKLYPLGSADGIFGNGTRQAVVAFQQENNLSADGIVGPLTWDAVSTVGGGRTQ
;
A
#
# COMPACT_ATOMS: atom_id res chain seq x y z
N MET A 1 22.70 10.27 16.28
CA MET A 1 21.59 9.35 16.56
C MET A 1 21.83 8.09 15.75
N ALA A 2 21.56 6.91 16.30
CA ALA A 2 21.66 5.67 15.53
C ALA A 2 20.60 5.72 14.41
N THR A 3 21.02 5.58 13.16
CA THR A 3 20.09 5.53 12.04
C THR A 3 19.55 4.11 11.92
N TYR A 4 18.28 3.90 12.21
CA TYR A 4 17.63 2.60 11.98
C TYR A 4 17.46 2.38 10.48
N TYR A 5 17.77 1.18 10.01
CA TYR A 5 17.68 0.79 8.61
C TYR A 5 16.64 -0.31 8.45
N ILE A 6 15.49 0.05 7.87
CA ILE A 6 14.30 -0.78 7.81
C ILE A 6 14.17 -1.40 6.43
N GLY A 7 14.14 -2.73 6.37
CA GLY A 7 13.84 -3.47 5.15
C GLY A 7 12.35 -3.71 5.00
N ALA A 8 11.84 -3.64 3.78
CA ALA A 8 10.48 -4.06 3.44
C ALA A 8 10.47 -5.01 2.25
N ASN A 9 9.68 -6.07 2.36
CA ASN A 9 9.54 -7.11 1.34
C ASN A 9 8.06 -7.31 1.01
N ASP A 10 7.73 -7.54 -0.26
CA ASP A 10 6.44 -8.02 -0.70
C ASP A 10 6.57 -9.44 -1.27
N GLU A 11 5.60 -10.28 -0.97
CA GLU A 11 5.53 -11.61 -1.55
C GLU A 11 4.90 -11.55 -2.94
N HIS A 12 5.32 -12.48 -3.80
CA HIS A 12 4.80 -12.75 -5.14
C HIS A 12 5.01 -11.64 -6.20
N GLY A 13 4.79 -12.00 -7.46
CA GLY A 13 4.95 -11.11 -8.61
C GLY A 13 3.65 -10.40 -8.99
N GLN A 14 3.78 -9.31 -9.73
CA GLN A 14 2.67 -8.55 -10.32
C GLN A 14 2.68 -8.63 -11.86
N ASN A 15 3.81 -8.90 -12.47
CA ASN A 15 3.93 -8.97 -13.93
C ASN A 15 4.83 -10.15 -14.36
N PRO A 16 4.27 -11.32 -14.66
CA PRO A 16 2.87 -11.71 -14.44
C PRO A 16 2.53 -11.87 -12.95
N PHE A 17 1.25 -11.90 -12.62
CA PHE A 17 0.82 -12.27 -11.27
C PHE A 17 1.18 -13.73 -10.97
N THR A 18 1.64 -14.00 -9.76
CA THR A 18 2.00 -15.34 -9.31
C THR A 18 0.77 -16.25 -9.32
N ALA A 19 0.87 -17.38 -10.01
CA ALA A 19 -0.23 -18.34 -10.15
C ALA A 19 -0.71 -18.86 -8.79
N GLY A 20 -2.02 -18.97 -8.60
CA GLY A 20 -2.64 -19.46 -7.37
C GLY A 20 -2.69 -18.46 -6.21
N LYS A 21 -1.99 -17.34 -6.29
CA LYS A 21 -1.95 -16.31 -5.25
C LYS A 21 -3.02 -15.24 -5.51
N ARG A 22 -4.28 -15.65 -5.33
CA ARG A 22 -5.45 -14.84 -5.66
C ARG A 22 -6.69 -15.22 -4.85
N THR A 23 -7.65 -14.33 -4.81
CA THR A 23 -9.00 -14.61 -4.28
C THR A 23 -9.75 -15.61 -5.19
N PRO A 24 -10.85 -16.20 -4.72
CA PRO A 24 -11.91 -16.67 -5.62
C PRO A 24 -12.34 -15.53 -6.57
N VAL A 25 -13.10 -15.88 -7.63
CA VAL A 25 -13.64 -14.86 -8.55
C VAL A 25 -14.58 -13.93 -7.78
N MET A 26 -14.31 -12.63 -7.85
CA MET A 26 -15.13 -11.61 -7.20
C MET A 26 -16.44 -11.45 -7.97
N PRO A 27 -17.61 -11.60 -7.30
CA PRO A 27 -18.90 -11.30 -7.93
C PRO A 27 -18.94 -9.84 -8.40
N TYR A 28 -19.80 -9.54 -9.37
CA TYR A 28 -19.94 -8.25 -10.08
C TYR A 28 -18.76 -7.86 -10.97
N LEU A 29 -17.51 -8.22 -10.60
CA LEU A 29 -16.33 -7.92 -11.40
C LEU A 29 -15.93 -9.05 -12.35
N ASN A 30 -16.32 -10.31 -12.03
CA ASN A 30 -15.99 -11.53 -12.77
C ASN A 30 -14.49 -11.78 -12.95
N VAL A 31 -13.66 -11.26 -12.03
CA VAL A 31 -12.21 -11.45 -11.98
C VAL A 31 -11.76 -11.66 -10.53
N PRO A 32 -10.67 -12.39 -10.28
CA PRO A 32 -10.08 -12.46 -8.94
C PRO A 32 -9.27 -11.19 -8.64
N PHE A 33 -9.00 -10.94 -7.36
CA PHE A 33 -7.92 -10.07 -6.93
C PHE A 33 -6.68 -10.92 -6.62
N TYR A 34 -5.50 -10.39 -6.93
CA TYR A 34 -4.23 -11.07 -6.71
C TYR A 34 -3.55 -10.54 -5.44
N GLU A 35 -2.87 -11.42 -4.72
CA GLU A 35 -2.24 -11.10 -3.44
C GLU A 35 -1.28 -9.90 -3.54
N ASN A 36 -0.50 -9.81 -4.61
CA ASN A 36 0.41 -8.69 -4.80
C ASN A 36 -0.28 -7.33 -5.04
N GLN A 37 -1.60 -7.31 -5.35
CA GLN A 37 -2.38 -6.06 -5.38
C GLN A 37 -2.58 -5.47 -3.97
N PHE A 38 -2.36 -6.27 -2.92
CA PHE A 38 -2.26 -5.80 -1.54
C PHE A 38 -0.79 -5.59 -1.14
N ASN A 39 0.04 -6.61 -1.28
CA ASN A 39 1.38 -6.65 -0.69
C ASN A 39 2.25 -5.48 -1.14
N ARG A 40 2.31 -5.23 -2.44
CA ARG A 40 3.17 -4.21 -3.02
C ARG A 40 2.75 -2.78 -2.69
N PRO A 41 1.50 -2.34 -2.91
CA PRO A 41 1.08 -1.00 -2.51
C PRO A 41 1.23 -0.75 -1.02
N THR A 42 0.95 -1.75 -0.17
CA THR A 42 1.09 -1.63 1.29
C THR A 42 2.55 -1.49 1.70
N LYS A 43 3.44 -2.31 1.13
CA LYS A 43 4.90 -2.19 1.33
C LYS A 43 5.40 -0.78 1.04
N ILE A 44 4.93 -0.17 -0.04
CA ILE A 44 5.37 1.17 -0.45
C ILE A 44 4.90 2.25 0.50
N LYS A 45 3.64 2.16 0.91
CA LYS A 45 3.08 3.07 1.90
C LYS A 45 3.80 2.92 3.26
N PHE A 46 4.23 1.70 3.60
CA PHE A 46 5.05 1.46 4.78
C PHE A 46 6.46 2.09 4.65
N LEU A 47 7.12 1.94 3.50
CA LEU A 47 8.40 2.61 3.25
C LEU A 47 8.27 4.14 3.32
N GLU A 48 7.18 4.70 2.79
CA GLU A 48 6.84 6.12 2.91
C GLU A 48 6.69 6.51 4.39
N ALA A 49 5.93 5.74 5.17
CA ALA A 49 5.75 5.99 6.59
C ALA A 49 7.08 5.94 7.36
N CYS A 50 7.94 4.96 7.06
CA CYS A 50 9.28 4.84 7.64
C CYS A 50 10.16 6.07 7.34
N LEU A 51 10.16 6.55 6.08
CA LEU A 51 10.90 7.75 5.69
C LEU A 51 10.42 9.00 6.44
N ARG A 52 9.10 9.18 6.57
CA ARG A 52 8.49 10.27 7.32
C ARG A 52 8.89 10.23 8.80
N ASN A 53 9.09 9.03 9.35
CA ASN A 53 9.55 8.78 10.71
C ASN A 53 11.11 8.80 10.83
N ASN A 54 11.80 9.32 9.81
CA ASN A 54 13.25 9.51 9.78
C ASN A 54 14.07 8.21 9.86
N PHE A 55 13.52 7.09 9.38
CA PHE A 55 14.25 5.84 9.19
C PHE A 55 14.89 5.79 7.80
N ALA A 56 16.06 5.18 7.68
CA ALA A 56 16.59 4.73 6.40
C ALA A 56 15.80 3.49 5.94
N VAL A 57 15.56 3.36 4.63
CA VAL A 57 14.73 2.27 4.10
C VAL A 57 15.42 1.48 3.00
N TYR A 58 15.07 0.20 2.89
CA TYR A 58 15.51 -0.70 1.82
C TYR A 58 14.33 -1.48 1.23
N ASP A 59 14.06 -1.28 -0.05
CA ASP A 59 13.10 -2.11 -0.80
C ASP A 59 13.80 -3.39 -1.25
N VAL A 60 13.42 -4.52 -0.67
CA VAL A 60 14.03 -5.84 -0.95
C VAL A 60 13.70 -6.32 -2.36
N LYS A 61 12.50 -5.96 -2.87
CA LYS A 61 11.98 -6.40 -4.15
C LYS A 61 11.35 -5.22 -4.91
N PRO A 62 12.17 -4.36 -5.54
CA PRO A 62 11.67 -3.23 -6.32
C PRO A 62 11.03 -3.64 -7.66
N GLU A 63 11.43 -4.78 -8.24
CA GLU A 63 10.91 -5.29 -9.51
C GLU A 63 9.47 -5.79 -9.44
N LEU A 64 8.74 -5.75 -10.57
CA LEU A 64 7.36 -6.22 -10.69
C LEU A 64 7.27 -7.75 -10.85
N THR A 65 8.33 -8.38 -11.36
CA THR A 65 8.39 -9.83 -11.56
C THR A 65 8.52 -10.57 -10.23
N ASP A 66 8.21 -11.85 -10.23
CA ASP A 66 8.45 -12.69 -9.05
C ASP A 66 9.96 -12.87 -8.82
N THR A 67 10.36 -12.87 -7.56
CA THR A 67 11.76 -13.01 -7.15
C THR A 67 11.87 -14.13 -6.14
N SER A 68 12.77 -15.07 -6.39
CA SER A 68 12.93 -16.23 -5.53
C SER A 68 13.24 -15.85 -4.08
N VAL A 69 12.79 -16.66 -3.14
CA VAL A 69 13.07 -16.47 -1.70
C VAL A 69 14.58 -16.39 -1.46
N SER A 70 15.37 -17.27 -2.11
CA SER A 70 16.84 -17.27 -1.97
C SER A 70 17.48 -15.96 -2.43
N THR A 71 17.00 -15.38 -3.53
CA THR A 71 17.48 -14.07 -4.01
C THR A 71 17.13 -12.96 -3.03
N ARG A 72 15.90 -12.95 -2.50
CA ARG A 72 15.47 -11.96 -1.50
C ARG A 72 16.30 -12.09 -0.22
N VAL A 73 16.49 -13.31 0.30
CA VAL A 73 17.35 -13.56 1.48
C VAL A 73 18.79 -13.08 1.24
N THR A 74 19.35 -13.35 0.06
CA THR A 74 20.69 -12.87 -0.31
C THR A 74 20.78 -11.34 -0.31
N ARG A 75 19.77 -10.66 -0.86
CA ARG A 75 19.70 -9.19 -0.86
C ARG A 75 19.64 -8.64 0.57
N ILE A 76 18.75 -9.19 1.41
CA ILE A 76 18.57 -8.79 2.81
C ILE A 76 19.89 -8.96 3.57
N ASN A 77 20.53 -10.12 3.46
CA ASN A 77 21.73 -10.42 4.22
C ASN A 77 22.99 -9.64 3.79
N ARG A 78 22.95 -9.01 2.60
CA ARG A 78 24.00 -8.06 2.16
C ARG A 78 23.82 -6.66 2.76
N GLN A 79 22.66 -6.38 3.37
CA GLN A 79 22.39 -5.11 4.05
C GLN A 79 22.54 -5.28 5.57
N ASN A 80 22.92 -4.22 6.25
CA ASN A 80 22.93 -4.18 7.71
C ASN A 80 21.57 -3.68 8.22
N LEU A 81 20.50 -4.41 7.90
CA LEU A 81 19.15 -4.01 8.32
C LEU A 81 18.98 -4.16 9.83
N THR A 82 18.37 -3.17 10.45
CA THR A 82 17.91 -3.27 11.85
C THR A 82 16.81 -4.31 11.96
N LEU A 83 15.83 -4.24 11.05
CA LEU A 83 14.72 -5.18 10.98
C LEU A 83 14.15 -5.27 9.55
N LEU A 84 13.38 -6.32 9.30
CA LEU A 84 12.66 -6.61 8.07
C LEU A 84 11.18 -6.78 8.35
N VAL A 85 10.33 -6.12 7.56
CA VAL A 85 8.88 -6.35 7.52
C VAL A 85 8.52 -6.97 6.17
N THR A 86 7.82 -8.10 6.20
CA THR A 86 7.28 -8.77 5.00
C THR A 86 5.77 -8.66 5.00
N PHE A 87 5.20 -8.30 3.85
CA PHE A 87 3.77 -8.18 3.61
C PHE A 87 3.27 -9.38 2.82
N GLY A 88 2.25 -10.05 3.36
CA GLY A 88 1.49 -11.13 2.75
C GLY A 88 0.00 -10.94 2.98
N TYR A 89 -0.82 -11.84 2.41
CA TYR A 89 -2.25 -11.91 2.66
C TYR A 89 -2.68 -13.38 2.70
N ASN A 90 -3.31 -13.79 3.78
CA ASN A 90 -3.55 -15.21 4.09
C ASN A 90 -4.59 -15.86 3.15
N ALA A 91 -4.57 -17.17 3.14
CA ALA A 91 -5.57 -17.99 2.45
C ALA A 91 -5.90 -19.23 3.30
N PHE A 92 -7.14 -19.70 3.22
CA PHE A 92 -7.58 -20.94 3.85
C PHE A 92 -8.38 -21.81 2.88
N GLY A 93 -8.12 -23.13 2.90
CA GLY A 93 -8.79 -24.07 2.01
C GLY A 93 -8.22 -24.09 0.59
N SER A 94 -9.04 -24.47 -0.40
CA SER A 94 -8.60 -24.66 -1.80
C SER A 94 -8.31 -23.36 -2.55
N GLY A 95 -8.75 -22.20 -2.02
CA GLY A 95 -8.64 -20.91 -2.71
C GLY A 95 -9.63 -20.71 -3.87
N THR A 96 -10.54 -21.66 -4.12
CA THR A 96 -11.50 -21.58 -5.24
C THR A 96 -12.86 -21.00 -4.83
N THR A 97 -13.20 -21.08 -3.55
CA THR A 97 -14.47 -20.57 -2.97
C THR A 97 -14.19 -19.71 -1.75
N PHE A 98 -15.08 -18.76 -1.50
CA PHE A 98 -15.04 -17.98 -0.26
C PHE A 98 -15.43 -18.83 0.94
N ASN A 99 -14.85 -18.51 2.10
CA ASN A 99 -15.08 -19.18 3.37
C ASN A 99 -15.07 -18.16 4.53
N SER A 100 -15.28 -18.64 5.76
CA SER A 100 -15.39 -17.82 6.95
C SER A 100 -14.06 -17.51 7.65
N ALA A 101 -12.91 -18.01 7.16
CA ALA A 101 -11.61 -17.68 7.74
C ALA A 101 -11.36 -16.17 7.58
N GLN A 102 -10.97 -15.50 8.67
CA GLN A 102 -10.79 -14.04 8.71
C GLN A 102 -9.83 -13.64 9.81
N GLY A 103 -9.30 -12.42 9.71
CA GLY A 103 -8.58 -11.76 10.80
C GLY A 103 -7.08 -11.64 10.57
N ILE A 104 -6.44 -10.86 11.46
CA ILE A 104 -5.04 -10.46 11.41
C ILE A 104 -4.17 -11.49 12.12
N SER A 105 -3.07 -11.87 11.46
CA SER A 105 -1.97 -12.61 12.06
C SER A 105 -0.66 -11.91 11.81
N THR A 106 0.26 -12.00 12.77
CA THR A 106 1.68 -11.68 12.56
C THR A 106 2.53 -12.89 12.89
N PHE A 107 3.61 -13.05 12.13
CA PHE A 107 4.45 -14.24 12.22
C PHE A 107 5.91 -13.86 12.38
N TYR A 108 6.62 -14.64 13.21
CA TYR A 108 8.07 -14.63 13.35
C TYR A 108 8.62 -16.05 13.16
N SER A 109 9.92 -16.27 13.29
CA SER A 109 10.47 -17.63 13.28
C SER A 109 11.37 -17.88 14.48
N GLN A 110 11.16 -19.01 15.15
CA GLN A 110 12.08 -19.52 16.20
C GLN A 110 13.47 -19.86 15.64
N ARG A 111 13.57 -20.04 14.30
CA ARG A 111 14.83 -20.33 13.62
C ARG A 111 15.59 -19.08 13.17
N ASN A 112 15.02 -17.88 13.39
CA ASN A 112 15.71 -16.62 13.15
C ASN A 112 16.92 -16.49 14.08
N VAL A 113 17.94 -15.74 13.66
CA VAL A 113 19.12 -15.45 14.50
C VAL A 113 18.79 -14.60 15.74
N ARG A 114 17.62 -13.96 15.75
CA ARG A 114 17.09 -13.09 16.82
C ARG A 114 15.63 -13.38 17.12
N PRO A 115 15.29 -14.62 17.56
CA PRO A 115 13.89 -15.06 17.64
C PRO A 115 13.07 -14.28 18.66
N ALA A 116 13.66 -13.95 19.82
CA ALA A 116 12.98 -13.18 20.87
C ALA A 116 12.67 -11.74 20.41
N GLN A 117 13.61 -11.08 19.75
CA GLN A 117 13.43 -9.75 19.19
C GLN A 117 12.42 -9.75 18.04
N SER A 118 12.45 -10.78 17.18
CA SER A 118 11.48 -10.95 16.08
C SER A 118 10.07 -11.16 16.62
N ARG A 119 9.92 -11.90 17.73
CA ARG A 119 8.65 -12.06 18.43
C ARG A 119 8.17 -10.72 19.02
N ALA A 120 9.03 -9.97 19.70
CA ALA A 120 8.67 -8.68 20.27
C ALA A 120 8.20 -7.68 19.18
N LEU A 121 8.92 -7.61 18.05
CA LEU A 121 8.48 -6.81 16.90
C LEU A 121 7.11 -7.27 16.38
N ALA A 122 6.89 -8.60 16.28
CA ALA A 122 5.62 -9.14 15.81
C ALA A 122 4.45 -8.80 16.76
N GLU A 123 4.70 -8.80 18.08
CA GLU A 123 3.72 -8.43 19.11
C GLU A 123 3.39 -6.92 19.02
N ASP A 124 4.38 -6.05 18.94
CA ASP A 124 4.18 -4.60 18.82
C ASP A 124 3.42 -4.23 17.52
N VAL A 125 3.79 -4.84 16.38
CA VAL A 125 3.08 -4.62 15.11
C VAL A 125 1.64 -5.16 15.18
N TYR A 126 1.45 -6.34 15.75
CA TYR A 126 0.12 -6.94 15.89
C TYR A 126 -0.81 -6.07 16.73
N GLU A 127 -0.33 -5.56 17.86
CA GLU A 127 -1.12 -4.70 18.75
C GLU A 127 -1.58 -3.42 18.02
N GLN A 128 -0.70 -2.76 17.27
CA GLN A 128 -1.07 -1.56 16.53
C GLN A 128 -2.06 -1.87 15.41
N LEU A 129 -1.88 -2.95 14.66
CA LEU A 129 -2.84 -3.39 13.64
C LEU A 129 -4.25 -3.62 14.20
N LEU A 130 -4.36 -4.20 15.41
CA LEU A 130 -5.65 -4.40 16.08
C LEU A 130 -6.29 -3.09 16.53
N GLN A 131 -5.50 -2.09 16.90
CA GLN A 131 -6.02 -0.78 17.31
C GLN A 131 -6.48 0.06 16.13
N GLY A 132 -5.79 -0.02 15.01
CA GLY A 132 -6.04 0.81 13.84
C GLY A 132 -7.02 0.21 12.83
N THR A 133 -7.23 -1.11 12.83
CA THR A 133 -8.15 -1.78 11.89
C THR A 133 -9.35 -2.38 12.62
N ASN A 134 -10.47 -2.57 11.90
CA ASN A 134 -11.67 -3.22 12.44
C ASN A 134 -11.64 -4.76 12.28
N GLN A 135 -10.46 -5.35 12.06
CA GLN A 135 -10.29 -6.77 11.81
C GLN A 135 -10.21 -7.57 13.13
N GLN A 136 -10.68 -8.81 13.09
CA GLN A 136 -10.54 -9.73 14.22
C GLN A 136 -9.06 -10.12 14.38
N GLY A 137 -8.57 -10.16 15.61
CA GLY A 137 -7.22 -10.66 15.91
C GLY A 137 -7.16 -12.19 15.93
N ARG A 138 -6.08 -12.76 15.39
CA ARG A 138 -5.74 -14.19 15.43
C ARG A 138 -4.47 -14.48 16.22
N GLY A 139 -3.70 -13.45 16.54
CA GLY A 139 -2.51 -13.55 17.38
C GLY A 139 -1.19 -13.57 16.64
N VAL A 140 -0.15 -13.71 17.43
CA VAL A 140 1.25 -13.83 16.98
C VAL A 140 1.66 -15.29 17.03
N SER A 141 2.23 -15.82 15.94
CA SER A 141 2.62 -17.22 15.84
C SER A 141 4.01 -17.39 15.23
N SER A 142 4.65 -18.55 15.47
CA SER A 142 5.93 -18.88 14.85
C SER A 142 5.74 -19.77 13.62
N LEU A 143 6.42 -19.42 12.52
CA LEU A 143 6.53 -20.24 11.31
C LEU A 143 7.95 -20.78 11.14
N THR A 144 8.05 -22.00 10.61
CA THR A 144 9.33 -22.71 10.43
C THR A 144 9.77 -22.85 8.98
N ASP A 145 8.90 -22.48 8.02
CA ASP A 145 9.11 -22.79 6.60
C ASP A 145 9.16 -21.52 5.70
N VAL A 146 9.22 -20.33 6.32
CA VAL A 146 9.27 -19.06 5.60
C VAL A 146 10.69 -18.51 5.60
N GLY A 147 11.36 -18.61 4.45
CA GLY A 147 12.79 -18.27 4.32
C GLY A 147 13.13 -16.83 4.72
N VAL A 148 12.28 -15.86 4.41
CA VAL A 148 12.48 -14.46 4.80
C VAL A 148 12.29 -14.20 6.30
N LEU A 149 11.78 -15.16 7.07
CA LEU A 149 11.72 -15.10 8.52
C LEU A 149 12.91 -15.80 9.18
N GLN A 150 13.34 -16.97 8.65
CA GLN A 150 14.31 -17.84 9.33
C GLN A 150 15.76 -17.66 8.84
N SER A 151 15.96 -17.26 7.58
CA SER A 151 17.29 -17.29 6.93
C SER A 151 17.92 -15.90 6.78
N VAL A 152 17.37 -14.90 7.44
CA VAL A 152 17.87 -13.53 7.42
C VAL A 152 18.63 -13.19 8.71
N ASN A 153 19.64 -12.31 8.60
CA ASN A 153 20.53 -11.92 9.69
C ASN A 153 20.03 -10.72 10.53
N CYS A 154 18.80 -10.32 10.34
CA CYS A 154 18.14 -9.24 11.09
C CYS A 154 16.85 -9.73 11.78
N VAL A 155 16.33 -8.91 12.68
CA VAL A 155 14.96 -9.10 13.23
C VAL A 155 13.96 -9.13 12.08
N SER A 156 12.99 -10.05 12.07
CA SER A 156 12.06 -10.17 10.94
C SER A 156 10.65 -10.57 11.36
N VAL A 157 9.66 -9.98 10.69
CA VAL A 157 8.24 -10.24 10.85
C VAL A 157 7.56 -10.41 9.49
N LEU A 158 6.58 -11.30 9.41
CA LEU A 158 5.59 -11.39 8.32
C LEU A 158 4.23 -11.00 8.90
N LEU A 159 3.51 -10.15 8.20
CA LEU A 159 2.14 -9.80 8.56
C LEU A 159 1.17 -10.23 7.46
N GLU A 160 0.04 -10.77 7.90
CA GLU A 160 -1.08 -11.17 7.08
C GLU A 160 -2.37 -10.58 7.69
N PRO A 161 -2.78 -9.39 7.23
CA PRO A 161 -3.85 -8.61 7.86
C PRO A 161 -5.26 -9.04 7.42
N GLY A 162 -5.41 -10.20 6.80
CA GLY A 162 -6.69 -10.76 6.39
C GLY A 162 -6.53 -11.98 5.50
N TYR A 163 -7.66 -12.55 5.08
CA TYR A 163 -7.74 -13.74 4.24
C TYR A 163 -8.30 -13.42 2.85
N MET A 164 -7.54 -13.71 1.79
CA MET A 164 -8.01 -13.56 0.41
C MET A 164 -9.18 -14.50 0.07
N THR A 165 -9.40 -15.52 0.89
CA THR A 165 -10.53 -16.45 0.79
C THR A 165 -11.75 -16.05 1.65
N ASN A 166 -11.71 -14.92 2.34
CA ASN A 166 -12.87 -14.29 2.96
C ASN A 166 -13.40 -13.18 2.05
N PHE A 167 -14.69 -13.22 1.73
CA PHE A 167 -15.27 -12.26 0.78
C PHE A 167 -15.09 -10.79 1.21
N ASN A 168 -15.34 -10.49 2.48
CA ASN A 168 -15.23 -9.12 2.97
C ASN A 168 -13.77 -8.65 3.05
N GLU A 169 -12.86 -9.51 3.48
CA GLU A 169 -11.44 -9.19 3.55
C GLU A 169 -10.76 -9.16 2.17
N ALA A 170 -11.24 -9.96 1.20
CA ALA A 170 -10.82 -9.88 -0.19
C ALA A 170 -11.04 -8.49 -0.80
N LYS A 171 -12.14 -7.80 -0.46
CA LYS A 171 -12.40 -6.42 -0.87
C LYS A 171 -11.38 -5.43 -0.30
N LEU A 172 -10.93 -5.67 0.93
CA LEU A 172 -9.94 -4.83 1.60
C LEU A 172 -8.55 -4.91 0.92
N MET A 173 -8.20 -6.04 0.28
CA MET A 173 -6.92 -6.19 -0.41
C MET A 173 -6.64 -5.06 -1.41
N VAL A 174 -7.67 -4.60 -2.12
CA VAL A 174 -7.55 -3.56 -3.16
C VAL A 174 -8.09 -2.21 -2.72
N ASP A 175 -8.49 -2.07 -1.44
CA ASP A 175 -8.88 -0.80 -0.86
C ASP A 175 -7.64 0.04 -0.50
N PRO A 176 -7.41 1.19 -1.16
CA PRO A 176 -6.21 1.98 -0.94
C PRO A 176 -6.12 2.58 0.47
N ASP A 177 -7.26 2.78 1.15
CA ASP A 177 -7.24 3.30 2.52
C ASP A 177 -6.90 2.20 3.51
N PHE A 178 -7.43 0.97 3.33
CA PHE A 178 -7.03 -0.17 4.15
C PHE A 178 -5.53 -0.49 4.01
N GLN A 179 -5.00 -0.45 2.78
CA GLN A 179 -3.56 -0.60 2.54
C GLN A 179 -2.75 0.48 3.26
N THR A 180 -3.27 1.71 3.31
CA THR A 180 -2.64 2.83 4.04
C THR A 180 -2.69 2.60 5.54
N GLU A 181 -3.84 2.20 6.06
CA GLU A 181 -4.06 1.89 7.47
C GLU A 181 -3.10 0.79 7.96
N VAL A 182 -3.03 -0.32 7.24
CA VAL A 182 -2.09 -1.41 7.57
C VAL A 182 -0.63 -0.92 7.54
N ALA A 183 -0.25 -0.12 6.55
CA ALA A 183 1.11 0.41 6.44
C ALA A 183 1.47 1.37 7.58
N GLU A 184 0.55 2.26 7.95
CA GLU A 184 0.73 3.24 9.04
C GLU A 184 0.80 2.54 10.40
N GLU A 185 -0.10 1.61 10.68
CA GLU A 185 -0.09 0.87 11.94
C GLU A 185 1.14 -0.05 12.06
N THR A 186 1.58 -0.65 10.94
CA THR A 186 2.85 -1.39 10.91
C THR A 186 4.03 -0.47 11.25
N CYS A 187 4.08 0.73 10.69
CA CYS A 187 5.14 1.71 11.02
C CYS A 187 5.05 2.18 12.48
N ARG A 188 3.84 2.34 13.01
CA ARG A 188 3.62 2.68 14.43
C ARG A 188 4.16 1.57 15.35
N GLY A 189 3.90 0.29 15.02
CA GLY A 189 4.46 -0.86 15.74
C GLY A 189 5.99 -0.91 15.66
N VAL A 190 6.58 -0.60 14.50
CA VAL A 190 8.04 -0.46 14.34
C VAL A 190 8.58 0.68 15.21
N CYS A 191 7.90 1.83 15.25
CA CYS A 191 8.29 2.95 16.12
C CYS A 191 8.26 2.54 17.60
N LEU A 192 7.19 1.84 18.02
CA LEU A 192 7.04 1.33 19.38
C LEU A 192 8.19 0.38 19.75
N TYR A 193 8.46 -0.63 18.91
CA TYR A 193 9.56 -1.57 19.09
C TYR A 193 10.93 -0.89 19.21
N LEU A 194 11.16 0.17 18.46
CA LEU A 194 12.43 0.92 18.46
C LEU A 194 12.49 2.03 19.51
N GLY A 195 11.43 2.24 20.31
CA GLY A 195 11.34 3.33 21.29
C GLY A 195 11.33 4.71 20.64
N GLN A 196 10.77 4.85 19.45
CA GLN A 196 10.69 6.10 18.69
C GLN A 196 9.26 6.67 18.68
N SER A 197 9.14 7.99 18.66
CA SER A 197 7.84 8.66 18.49
C SER A 197 7.37 8.53 17.05
N TYR A 198 6.11 8.13 16.86
CA TYR A 198 5.49 8.03 15.55
C TYR A 198 5.03 9.38 15.01
N VAL A 199 5.30 9.66 13.76
CA VAL A 199 4.86 10.86 13.01
C VAL A 199 3.74 10.48 12.06
N PRO A 200 2.50 11.00 12.26
CA PRO A 200 1.34 10.61 11.45
C PRO A 200 1.39 11.18 10.01
N ARG A 201 0.69 10.52 9.09
CA ARG A 201 0.68 10.83 7.64
C ARG A 201 0.19 12.23 7.30
N ASN A 202 -0.73 12.80 8.07
CA ASN A 202 -1.24 14.15 7.83
C ASN A 202 -0.25 15.26 8.20
N ASN A 203 0.88 14.91 8.82
CA ASN A 203 1.96 15.85 9.11
C ASN A 203 2.89 16.00 7.90
N THR A 204 2.43 16.74 6.87
CA THR A 204 3.22 17.00 5.65
C THR A 204 4.41 17.94 5.87
N GLY A 205 4.55 18.52 7.06
CA GLY A 205 5.72 19.35 7.43
C GLY A 205 7.03 18.55 7.47
N ASN A 206 6.97 17.23 7.61
CA ASN A 206 8.15 16.37 7.62
C ASN A 206 8.63 15.96 6.21
N TYR A 207 7.87 16.27 5.17
CA TYR A 207 8.32 16.00 3.80
C TYR A 207 9.17 17.18 3.30
N PRO A 208 10.43 16.92 2.86
CA PRO A 208 11.28 18.00 2.37
C PRO A 208 10.78 18.53 1.04
N THR A 209 11.07 19.79 0.76
CA THR A 209 10.92 20.33 -0.58
C THR A 209 11.99 19.72 -1.49
N LEU A 210 11.56 19.11 -2.60
CA LEU A 210 12.45 18.50 -3.60
C LEU A 210 12.42 19.31 -4.90
N ARG A 211 13.57 19.34 -5.59
CA ARG A 211 13.75 20.03 -6.88
C ARG A 211 14.91 19.40 -7.65
N ASN A 212 15.09 19.79 -8.89
CA ASN A 212 16.23 19.35 -9.68
C ASN A 212 17.56 19.50 -8.89
N GLY A 213 18.35 18.44 -8.87
CA GLY A 213 19.58 18.32 -8.07
C GLY A 213 19.38 17.74 -6.65
N SER A 214 18.15 17.58 -6.14
CA SER A 214 17.88 16.86 -4.89
C SER A 214 18.25 15.37 -5.03
N ASN A 215 18.68 14.74 -3.93
CA ASN A 215 19.06 13.33 -3.90
C ASN A 215 18.59 12.65 -2.60
N GLY A 216 18.53 11.33 -2.60
CA GLY A 216 18.27 10.51 -1.41
C GLY A 216 16.88 9.90 -1.36
N ASN A 217 16.51 9.37 -0.17
CA ASN A 217 15.36 8.52 0.01
C ASN A 217 14.02 9.17 -0.35
N PHE A 218 13.86 10.46 -0.10
CA PHE A 218 12.62 11.17 -0.49
C PHE A 218 12.52 11.38 -2.00
N VAL A 219 13.64 11.48 -2.73
CA VAL A 219 13.62 11.49 -4.20
C VAL A 219 13.27 10.10 -4.72
N TYR A 220 13.84 9.04 -4.13
CA TYR A 220 13.47 7.66 -4.43
C TYR A 220 11.96 7.44 -4.24
N LEU A 221 11.40 7.86 -3.09
CA LEU A 221 9.97 7.80 -2.81
C LEU A 221 9.14 8.56 -3.85
N LEU A 222 9.51 9.80 -4.16
CA LEU A 222 8.85 10.61 -5.18
C LEU A 222 8.80 9.89 -6.53
N GLN A 223 9.95 9.44 -7.02
CA GLN A 223 10.08 8.71 -8.28
C GLN A 223 9.22 7.45 -8.26
N TYR A 224 9.23 6.73 -7.13
CA TYR A 224 8.42 5.53 -6.98
C TYR A 224 6.91 5.86 -7.08
N ILE A 225 6.41 6.85 -6.35
CA ILE A 225 5.00 7.27 -6.44
C ILE A 225 4.65 7.72 -7.87
N LEU A 226 5.52 8.44 -8.53
CA LEU A 226 5.33 8.86 -9.92
C LEU A 226 5.23 7.65 -10.87
N THR A 227 6.08 6.62 -10.70
CA THR A 227 5.97 5.39 -11.52
C THR A 227 4.65 4.66 -11.29
N GLN A 228 4.15 4.62 -10.06
CA GLN A 228 2.83 4.05 -9.76
C GLN A 228 1.68 4.87 -10.39
N ASN A 229 1.91 6.14 -10.67
CA ASN A 229 0.98 7.02 -11.38
C ASN A 229 1.17 7.01 -12.91
N GLY A 230 1.99 6.08 -13.45
CA GLY A 230 2.14 5.84 -14.87
C GLY A 230 3.24 6.67 -15.54
N TYR A 231 4.05 7.40 -14.79
CA TYR A 231 5.20 8.12 -15.34
C TYR A 231 6.38 7.17 -15.53
N ASN A 232 6.92 7.10 -16.74
CA ASN A 232 8.03 6.20 -17.08
C ASN A 232 9.37 6.86 -16.73
N ILE A 233 9.82 6.70 -15.49
CA ILE A 233 11.10 7.20 -14.99
C ILE A 233 11.85 6.12 -14.23
N VAL A 234 13.17 6.25 -14.12
CA VAL A 234 14.01 5.39 -13.28
C VAL A 234 13.89 5.82 -11.82
N VAL A 235 13.77 4.85 -10.92
CA VAL A 235 13.72 5.08 -9.46
C VAL A 235 15.15 4.87 -8.92
N ASP A 236 15.95 5.94 -8.92
CA ASP A 236 17.38 5.93 -8.58
C ASP A 236 17.75 6.85 -7.39
N GLY A 237 16.77 7.61 -6.88
CA GLY A 237 16.98 8.57 -5.80
C GLY A 237 17.70 9.85 -6.22
N SER A 238 17.81 10.12 -7.54
CA SER A 238 18.45 11.33 -8.08
C SER A 238 17.44 12.17 -8.87
N PHE A 239 17.14 13.37 -8.42
CA PHE A 239 16.20 14.27 -9.08
C PHE A 239 16.87 14.96 -10.29
N GLY A 240 16.92 14.25 -11.39
CA GLY A 240 17.45 14.75 -12.69
C GLY A 240 16.34 15.27 -13.61
N ALA A 241 16.69 15.52 -14.88
CA ALA A 241 15.78 16.05 -15.89
C ALA A 241 14.53 15.18 -16.10
N ASN A 242 14.66 13.85 -16.11
CA ASN A 242 13.52 12.95 -16.27
C ASN A 242 12.53 13.05 -15.09
N THR A 243 13.04 13.15 -13.86
CA THR A 243 12.22 13.36 -12.67
C THR A 243 11.55 14.74 -12.73
N LEU A 244 12.27 15.78 -13.14
CA LEU A 244 11.70 17.13 -13.32
C LEU A 244 10.53 17.11 -14.31
N ASN A 245 10.71 16.49 -15.48
CA ASN A 245 9.66 16.38 -16.49
C ASN A 245 8.44 15.63 -15.95
N ALA A 246 8.65 14.52 -15.22
CA ALA A 246 7.56 13.75 -14.62
C ALA A 246 6.82 14.56 -13.54
N VAL A 247 7.54 15.31 -12.69
CA VAL A 247 6.94 16.19 -11.68
C VAL A 247 6.11 17.29 -12.33
N THR A 248 6.64 17.98 -13.33
CA THR A 248 5.93 19.04 -14.05
C THR A 248 4.67 18.50 -14.75
N ALA A 249 4.78 17.34 -15.40
CA ALA A 249 3.62 16.67 -16.00
C ALA A 249 2.58 16.24 -14.97
N PHE A 250 3.02 15.70 -13.80
CA PHE A 250 2.15 15.37 -12.68
C PHE A 250 1.41 16.62 -12.15
N GLN A 251 2.14 17.70 -11.94
CA GLN A 251 1.56 18.98 -11.46
C GLN A 251 0.50 19.49 -12.44
N THR A 252 0.81 19.53 -13.74
CA THR A 252 -0.14 19.93 -14.79
C THR A 252 -1.40 19.05 -14.77
N ALA A 253 -1.23 17.72 -14.73
CA ALA A 253 -2.33 16.76 -14.75
C ALA A 253 -3.25 16.85 -13.52
N ASN A 254 -2.77 17.45 -12.42
CA ASN A 254 -3.51 17.58 -11.16
C ASN A 254 -3.85 19.03 -10.81
N GLY A 255 -3.75 19.96 -11.77
CA GLY A 255 -4.14 21.37 -11.58
C GLY A 255 -3.27 22.14 -10.58
N LEU A 256 -2.02 21.70 -10.39
CA LEU A 256 -1.02 22.39 -9.56
C LEU A 256 -0.18 23.35 -10.41
N THR A 257 0.50 24.29 -9.76
CA THR A 257 1.54 25.09 -10.43
C THR A 257 2.64 24.16 -10.92
N ALA A 258 2.88 24.14 -12.23
CA ALA A 258 3.83 23.23 -12.90
C ALA A 258 5.25 23.82 -12.87
N ASP A 259 5.79 24.04 -11.66
CA ASP A 259 7.09 24.64 -11.40
C ASP A 259 8.23 23.62 -11.24
N GLY A 260 7.89 22.31 -11.23
CA GLY A 260 8.85 21.23 -11.03
C GLY A 260 9.37 21.13 -9.59
N ILE A 261 8.76 21.86 -8.63
CA ILE A 261 9.14 21.84 -7.21
C ILE A 261 8.13 21.00 -6.42
N VAL A 262 8.59 19.98 -5.73
CA VAL A 262 7.75 19.13 -4.89
C VAL A 262 7.67 19.73 -3.49
N GLY A 263 6.79 20.70 -3.31
CA GLY A 263 6.46 21.31 -2.03
C GLY A 263 5.25 20.65 -1.36
N ALA A 264 4.73 21.27 -0.28
CA ALA A 264 3.64 20.71 0.52
C ALA A 264 2.38 20.36 -0.28
N ASN A 265 1.97 21.21 -1.23
CA ASN A 265 0.79 20.95 -2.07
C ASN A 265 1.02 19.76 -3.02
N THR A 266 2.20 19.67 -3.63
CA THR A 266 2.55 18.54 -4.50
C THR A 266 2.61 17.24 -3.70
N TRP A 267 3.23 17.22 -2.52
CA TRP A 267 3.22 16.06 -1.62
C TRP A 267 1.80 15.68 -1.20
N ARG A 268 0.96 16.64 -0.82
CA ARG A 268 -0.44 16.38 -0.46
C ARG A 268 -1.18 15.65 -1.58
N THR A 269 -1.01 16.11 -2.82
CA THR A 269 -1.65 15.50 -3.99
C THR A 269 -1.07 14.12 -4.30
N LEU A 270 0.25 13.94 -4.24
CA LEU A 270 0.92 12.65 -4.42
C LEU A 270 0.42 11.60 -3.41
N LEU A 271 0.18 12.02 -2.15
CA LEU A 271 -0.30 11.17 -1.08
C LEU A 271 -1.84 11.02 -1.06
N VAL A 272 -2.55 11.75 -1.93
CA VAL A 272 -4.03 11.74 -2.00
C VAL A 272 -4.68 12.12 -0.66
N LEU A 273 -4.13 13.14 -0.01
CA LEU A 273 -4.67 13.63 1.27
C LEU A 273 -5.88 14.55 1.06
N PRO A 274 -6.89 14.55 1.96
CA PRO A 274 -7.97 15.53 1.95
C PRO A 274 -7.46 16.98 2.13
N PRO A 275 -8.17 18.00 1.62
CA PRO A 275 -9.42 17.92 0.87
C PRO A 275 -9.22 17.42 -0.58
N ARG A 276 -10.19 16.66 -1.09
CA ARG A 276 -10.19 16.13 -2.46
C ARG A 276 -11.02 17.04 -3.37
N PRO A 277 -10.56 17.31 -4.62
CA PRO A 277 -11.33 18.14 -5.55
C PRO A 277 -12.60 17.41 -6.00
N THR A 278 -13.59 18.17 -6.44
CA THR A 278 -14.71 17.60 -7.20
C THR A 278 -14.17 17.01 -8.51
N VAL A 279 -14.53 15.76 -8.80
CA VAL A 279 -14.14 15.09 -10.06
C VAL A 279 -15.36 14.58 -10.82
N ARG A 280 -15.29 14.61 -12.15
CA ARG A 280 -16.37 14.24 -13.07
C ARG A 280 -15.82 13.72 -14.39
N GLN A 281 -16.71 13.25 -15.26
CA GLN A 281 -16.31 12.76 -16.58
C GLN A 281 -15.46 13.77 -17.35
N GLY A 282 -14.35 13.29 -17.91
CA GLY A 282 -13.32 14.10 -18.58
C GLY A 282 -12.11 14.39 -17.72
N ASP A 283 -12.24 14.38 -16.38
CA ASP A 283 -11.13 14.64 -15.47
C ASP A 283 -10.11 13.49 -15.47
N ARG A 284 -8.89 13.81 -15.05
CA ARG A 284 -7.75 12.88 -14.99
C ARG A 284 -6.90 13.13 -13.75
N GLY A 285 -6.07 12.14 -13.40
CA GLY A 285 -5.06 12.27 -12.35
C GLY A 285 -5.28 11.35 -11.16
N VAL A 286 -4.52 11.61 -10.08
CA VAL A 286 -4.45 10.70 -8.91
C VAL A 286 -5.78 10.58 -8.18
N TYR A 287 -6.58 11.63 -8.10
CA TYR A 287 -7.88 11.60 -7.44
C TYR A 287 -8.89 10.74 -8.20
N VAL A 288 -8.84 10.75 -9.54
CA VAL A 288 -9.66 9.86 -10.37
C VAL A 288 -9.21 8.40 -10.18
N ARG A 289 -7.90 8.14 -10.20
CA ARG A 289 -7.36 6.80 -9.94
C ARG A 289 -7.75 6.29 -8.55
N TYR A 290 -7.61 7.11 -7.52
CA TYR A 290 -8.03 6.75 -6.17
C TYR A 290 -9.52 6.42 -6.10
N LEU A 291 -10.38 7.25 -6.71
CA LEU A 291 -11.83 6.97 -6.83
C LEU A 291 -12.09 5.61 -7.49
N GLN A 292 -11.43 5.33 -8.60
CA GLN A 292 -11.57 4.06 -9.33
C GLN A 292 -11.16 2.87 -8.46
N GLN A 293 -10.06 2.98 -7.71
CA GLN A 293 -9.63 1.95 -6.75
C GLN A 293 -10.67 1.73 -5.65
N LYS A 294 -11.23 2.81 -5.08
CA LYS A 294 -12.29 2.73 -4.07
C LYS A 294 -13.57 2.08 -4.63
N LEU A 295 -13.99 2.43 -5.83
CA LEU A 295 -15.15 1.82 -6.47
C LEU A 295 -14.91 0.33 -6.78
N THR A 296 -13.69 -0.03 -7.21
CA THR A 296 -13.30 -1.43 -7.43
C THR A 296 -13.35 -2.24 -6.13
N SER A 297 -12.82 -1.71 -5.02
CA SER A 297 -12.89 -2.38 -3.72
C SER A 297 -14.32 -2.55 -3.21
N LYS A 298 -15.23 -1.69 -3.64
CA LYS A 298 -16.67 -1.75 -3.35
C LYS A 298 -17.47 -2.56 -4.38
N LEU A 299 -16.80 -3.21 -5.33
CA LEU A 299 -17.36 -4.08 -6.37
C LEU A 299 -18.24 -3.36 -7.41
N TYR A 300 -17.91 -2.11 -7.75
CA TYR A 300 -18.52 -1.41 -8.87
C TYR A 300 -17.66 -1.58 -10.12
N PRO A 301 -18.17 -2.25 -11.18
CA PRO A 301 -17.42 -2.47 -12.41
C PRO A 301 -17.14 -1.16 -13.14
N LEU A 302 -15.86 -0.91 -13.51
CA LEU A 302 -15.48 0.31 -14.23
C LEU A 302 -14.31 0.12 -15.22
N GLY A 303 -13.74 -1.09 -15.26
CA GLY A 303 -12.51 -1.38 -15.99
C GLY A 303 -11.26 -1.19 -15.12
N SER A 304 -10.18 -0.68 -15.70
CA SER A 304 -8.93 -0.44 -14.96
C SER A 304 -8.97 0.90 -14.20
N ALA A 305 -8.25 0.97 -13.10
CA ALA A 305 -8.00 2.21 -12.37
C ALA A 305 -6.85 2.99 -13.04
N ASP A 306 -7.12 3.54 -14.21
CA ASP A 306 -6.16 4.21 -15.09
C ASP A 306 -5.97 5.71 -14.80
N GLY A 307 -6.79 6.28 -13.91
CA GLY A 307 -6.80 7.70 -13.59
C GLY A 307 -7.51 8.57 -14.64
N ILE A 308 -8.34 7.97 -15.52
CA ILE A 308 -9.13 8.68 -16.53
C ILE A 308 -10.61 8.51 -16.21
N PHE A 309 -11.32 9.60 -15.92
CA PHE A 309 -12.76 9.56 -15.65
C PHE A 309 -13.55 9.40 -16.95
N GLY A 310 -13.55 8.17 -17.47
CA GLY A 310 -14.30 7.80 -18.68
C GLY A 310 -15.75 7.42 -18.37
N ASN A 311 -16.45 6.89 -19.40
CA ASN A 311 -17.85 6.47 -19.28
C ASN A 311 -18.03 5.33 -18.25
N GLY A 312 -17.11 4.35 -18.20
CA GLY A 312 -17.16 3.26 -17.20
C GLY A 312 -17.08 3.78 -15.77
N THR A 313 -16.16 4.73 -15.50
CA THR A 313 -16.05 5.38 -14.20
C THR A 313 -17.34 6.13 -13.85
N ARG A 314 -17.91 6.89 -14.81
CA ARG A 314 -19.17 7.60 -14.59
C ARG A 314 -20.32 6.65 -14.24
N GLN A 315 -20.49 5.55 -14.97
CA GLN A 315 -21.51 4.55 -14.69
C GLN A 315 -21.36 3.95 -13.30
N ALA A 316 -20.12 3.61 -12.89
CA ALA A 316 -19.83 3.10 -11.56
C ALA A 316 -20.15 4.13 -10.46
N VAL A 317 -19.84 5.41 -10.68
CA VAL A 317 -20.19 6.50 -9.74
C VAL A 317 -21.69 6.65 -9.61
N VAL A 318 -22.45 6.69 -10.73
CA VAL A 318 -23.91 6.79 -10.70
C VAL A 318 -24.54 5.62 -9.94
N ALA A 319 -24.09 4.38 -10.22
CA ALA A 319 -24.58 3.20 -9.50
C ALA A 319 -24.24 3.28 -7.99
N PHE A 320 -23.02 3.69 -7.65
CA PHE A 320 -22.62 3.91 -6.25
C PHE A 320 -23.49 4.95 -5.56
N GLN A 321 -23.73 6.09 -6.19
CA GLN A 321 -24.57 7.17 -5.66
C GLN A 321 -25.99 6.69 -5.41
N GLN A 322 -26.61 5.98 -6.36
CA GLN A 322 -27.95 5.40 -6.23
C GLN A 322 -28.05 4.44 -5.05
N GLU A 323 -27.12 3.50 -4.93
CA GLU A 323 -27.12 2.50 -3.86
C GLU A 323 -26.81 3.08 -2.47
N ASN A 324 -26.22 4.29 -2.40
CA ASN A 324 -25.91 5.00 -1.16
C ASN A 324 -26.82 6.21 -0.88
N ASN A 325 -27.97 6.32 -1.58
CA ASN A 325 -28.95 7.39 -1.41
C ASN A 325 -28.37 8.80 -1.63
N LEU A 326 -27.43 8.94 -2.55
CA LEU A 326 -26.84 10.21 -2.96
C LEU A 326 -27.47 10.68 -4.29
N SER A 327 -27.28 11.96 -4.62
CA SER A 327 -27.65 12.47 -5.95
C SER A 327 -26.87 11.72 -7.04
N ALA A 328 -27.57 11.01 -7.92
CA ALA A 328 -26.96 10.14 -8.93
C ALA A 328 -26.60 10.92 -10.20
N ASP A 329 -25.81 11.99 -10.06
CA ASP A 329 -25.41 12.91 -11.13
C ASP A 329 -24.11 12.49 -11.85
N GLY A 330 -23.37 11.54 -11.27
CA GLY A 330 -22.09 11.09 -11.78
C GLY A 330 -20.95 12.07 -11.48
N ILE A 331 -21.15 12.99 -10.53
CA ILE A 331 -20.16 13.97 -10.07
C ILE A 331 -19.73 13.61 -8.64
N VAL A 332 -18.43 13.50 -8.41
CA VAL A 332 -17.87 13.13 -7.09
C VAL A 332 -17.51 14.39 -6.33
N GLY A 333 -18.48 14.96 -5.64
CA GLY A 333 -18.32 16.06 -4.70
C GLY A 333 -18.09 15.57 -3.26
N PRO A 334 -18.08 16.48 -2.25
CA PRO A 334 -17.77 16.14 -0.86
C PRO A 334 -18.56 14.96 -0.31
N LEU A 335 -19.87 14.92 -0.45
CA LEU A 335 -20.72 13.84 0.06
C LEU A 335 -20.40 12.48 -0.59
N THR A 336 -20.13 12.47 -1.90
CA THR A 336 -19.72 11.24 -2.59
C THR A 336 -18.33 10.80 -2.15
N TRP A 337 -17.40 11.75 -1.93
CA TRP A 337 -16.08 11.46 -1.38
C TRP A 337 -16.16 10.84 0.01
N ASP A 338 -16.98 11.41 0.91
CA ASP A 338 -17.15 10.89 2.27
C ASP A 338 -17.67 9.44 2.24
N ALA A 339 -18.70 9.18 1.44
CA ALA A 339 -19.29 7.86 1.33
C ALA A 339 -18.32 6.82 0.69
N VAL A 340 -17.62 7.18 -0.38
CA VAL A 340 -16.74 6.24 -1.09
C VAL A 340 -15.44 5.97 -0.33
N SER A 341 -14.98 6.90 0.51
CA SER A 341 -13.72 6.79 1.26
C SER A 341 -13.81 5.88 2.48
N THR A 342 -14.98 5.45 2.90
CA THR A 342 -15.10 4.47 4.00
C THR A 342 -14.33 3.19 3.67
N VAL A 343 -13.56 2.67 4.63
CA VAL A 343 -12.87 1.38 4.50
C VAL A 343 -13.88 0.24 4.53
N GLY A 344 -13.75 -0.71 3.61
CA GLY A 344 -14.73 -1.79 3.46
C GLY A 344 -16.08 -1.32 2.91
N GLY A 345 -17.16 -2.03 3.24
CA GLY A 345 -18.50 -1.77 2.72
C GLY A 345 -18.67 -2.15 1.23
N GLY A 346 -19.59 -1.48 0.53
CA GLY A 346 -19.94 -1.79 -0.86
C GLY A 346 -20.86 -2.99 -0.99
N ARG A 347 -20.94 -3.55 -2.21
CA ARG A 347 -21.84 -4.66 -2.55
C ARG A 347 -21.54 -5.92 -1.75
N THR A 348 -22.55 -6.68 -1.42
CA THR A 348 -22.46 -7.96 -0.70
C THR A 348 -22.44 -9.14 -1.67
N GLN A 349 -22.05 -10.33 -1.16
CA GLN A 349 -22.01 -11.57 -1.94
C GLN A 349 -23.42 -12.01 -2.36
#